data_43a9b84a5da91b7e9bce991b3e83ed8d
#
_entry.id   43a9b84a5da91b7e9bce991b3e83ed8d
#
_cell.length_a   1.000
_cell.length_b   1.000
_cell.length_c   1.000
_cell.angle_alpha   90.00
_cell.angle_beta   90.00
_cell.angle_gamma   90.00
#
_symmetry.space_group_name_H-M   'P 1'
#
loop_
_entity.id
_entity.type
_entity.pdbx_description
1 polymer ?
#
loop_
_entity_poly.entity_id
_entity_poly.type
_entity_poly.pdbx_seq_one_letter_code
_entity_poly.pdbx_strand_id
1 'polypeptide(L)'
;IGNDAIDGARGNSGAIMAQFLYGLAEHARKAPTLDAQSLAEAVRRGADSARSALANPVEGTILSVISAFADALDEAARQPGKDPQGGFTRALLRARGALADTPKQMALLQKAGVVDAGAQGFVDWLEGIAEYVEGGPRVLRMRGAIPAANDPGEMPAHVHEDVDPAHRYC
;
A
#
# COMPACT_ATOMS: atom_id res chain seq x y z
N ILE A 1 -4.76 -9.14 -11.94
CA ILE A 1 -4.08 -8.30 -10.90
C ILE A 1 -4.54 -8.72 -9.50
N GLY A 2 -5.85 -8.74 -9.18
CA GLY A 2 -6.31 -9.06 -7.82
C GLY A 2 -5.94 -10.48 -7.38
N ASN A 3 -6.24 -11.49 -8.16
CA ASN A 3 -5.91 -12.89 -7.84
C ASN A 3 -4.39 -13.13 -7.81
N ASP A 4 -3.66 -12.59 -8.77
CA ASP A 4 -2.20 -12.72 -8.83
C ASP A 4 -1.52 -12.09 -7.61
N ALA A 5 -2.09 -10.98 -7.07
CA ALA A 5 -1.60 -10.36 -5.85
C ALA A 5 -1.79 -11.27 -4.63
N ILE A 6 -2.92 -12.00 -4.54
CA ILE A 6 -3.18 -12.96 -3.47
C ILE A 6 -2.20 -14.14 -3.55
N ASP A 7 -2.00 -14.69 -4.74
CA ASP A 7 -1.10 -15.83 -4.97
C ASP A 7 0.37 -15.47 -4.68
N GLY A 8 0.76 -14.21 -4.97
CA GLY A 8 2.10 -13.69 -4.73
C GLY A 8 2.35 -13.19 -3.30
N ALA A 9 1.31 -13.05 -2.47
CA ALA A 9 1.44 -12.45 -1.14
C ALA A 9 2.33 -13.28 -0.20
N ARG A 10 3.20 -12.59 0.55
CA ARG A 10 4.05 -13.19 1.58
C ARG A 10 3.98 -12.34 2.84
N GLY A 11 3.85 -13.00 3.98
CA GLY A 11 3.73 -12.36 5.29
C GLY A 11 2.43 -11.56 5.47
N ASN A 12 2.23 -10.99 6.67
CA ASN A 12 0.99 -10.29 7.03
C ASN A 12 0.76 -9.05 6.16
N SER A 13 1.77 -8.21 5.99
CA SER A 13 1.64 -6.96 5.20
C SER A 13 1.38 -7.26 3.72
N GLY A 14 2.01 -8.32 3.17
CA GLY A 14 1.75 -8.79 1.81
C GLY A 14 0.31 -9.25 1.63
N ALA A 15 -0.23 -10.02 2.58
CA ALA A 15 -1.61 -10.48 2.55
C ALA A 15 -2.62 -9.31 2.64
N ILE A 16 -2.36 -8.32 3.50
CA ILE A 16 -3.17 -7.10 3.63
C ILE A 16 -3.16 -6.32 2.31
N MET A 17 -1.98 -6.11 1.73
CA MET A 17 -1.83 -5.39 0.45
C MET A 17 -2.55 -6.13 -0.69
N ALA A 18 -2.44 -7.45 -0.75
CA ALA A 18 -3.12 -8.27 -1.75
C ALA A 18 -4.64 -8.14 -1.64
N GLN A 19 -5.19 -8.18 -0.43
CA GLN A 19 -6.62 -8.00 -0.19
C GLN A 19 -7.09 -6.58 -0.52
N PHE A 20 -6.28 -5.57 -0.22
CA PHE A 20 -6.55 -4.20 -0.65
C PHE A 20 -6.64 -4.11 -2.19
N LEU A 21 -5.66 -4.63 -2.90
CA LEU A 21 -5.63 -4.63 -4.37
C LEU A 21 -6.78 -5.44 -4.98
N TYR A 22 -7.16 -6.55 -4.35
CA TYR A 22 -8.29 -7.35 -4.77
C TYR A 22 -9.60 -6.57 -4.67
N GLY A 23 -9.91 -6.00 -3.51
CA GLY A 23 -11.12 -5.23 -3.28
C GLY A 23 -11.22 -4.00 -4.18
N LEU A 24 -10.10 -3.29 -4.37
CA LEU A 24 -9.97 -2.16 -5.30
C LEU A 24 -10.26 -2.60 -6.74
N ALA A 25 -9.63 -3.68 -7.23
CA ALA A 25 -9.79 -4.18 -8.59
C ALA A 25 -11.21 -4.67 -8.87
N GLU A 26 -11.84 -5.35 -7.91
CA GLU A 26 -13.22 -5.82 -8.03
C GLU A 26 -14.23 -4.69 -8.24
N HIS A 27 -14.00 -3.54 -7.58
CA HIS A 27 -14.85 -2.38 -7.76
C HIS A 27 -14.52 -1.63 -9.05
N ALA A 28 -13.23 -1.38 -9.33
CA ALA A 28 -12.77 -0.65 -10.51
C ALA A 28 -13.19 -1.31 -11.84
N ARG A 29 -13.26 -2.65 -11.90
CA ARG A 29 -13.74 -3.36 -13.10
C ARG A 29 -15.18 -3.05 -13.49
N LYS A 30 -15.99 -2.59 -12.55
CA LYS A 30 -17.42 -2.28 -12.79
C LYS A 30 -17.63 -0.84 -13.26
N ALA A 31 -16.61 0.02 -13.12
CA ALA A 31 -16.67 1.41 -13.53
C ALA A 31 -16.04 1.59 -14.92
N PRO A 32 -16.75 2.20 -15.88
CA PRO A 32 -16.22 2.45 -17.24
C PRO A 32 -15.08 3.47 -17.22
N THR A 33 -15.06 4.35 -16.24
CA THR A 33 -14.02 5.38 -15.99
C THR A 33 -13.83 5.55 -14.48
N LEU A 34 -12.60 5.86 -14.08
CA LEU A 34 -12.29 6.21 -12.68
C LEU A 34 -12.33 7.74 -12.54
N ASP A 35 -13.51 8.27 -12.23
CA ASP A 35 -13.65 9.64 -11.75
C ASP A 35 -13.33 9.72 -10.23
N ALA A 36 -13.38 10.92 -9.65
CA ALA A 36 -13.07 11.13 -8.24
C ALA A 36 -13.94 10.28 -7.30
N GLN A 37 -15.21 10.10 -7.62
CA GLN A 37 -16.15 9.35 -6.81
C GLN A 37 -15.88 7.85 -6.90
N SER A 38 -15.79 7.31 -8.12
CA SER A 38 -15.53 5.87 -8.34
C SER A 38 -14.14 5.45 -7.85
N LEU A 39 -13.14 6.34 -7.93
CA LEU A 39 -11.82 6.10 -7.33
C LEU A 39 -11.92 5.99 -5.81
N ALA A 40 -12.58 6.93 -5.14
CA ALA A 40 -12.75 6.89 -3.69
C ALA A 40 -13.51 5.63 -3.24
N GLU A 41 -14.58 5.26 -3.95
CA GLU A 41 -15.33 4.03 -3.68
C GLU A 41 -14.48 2.77 -3.89
N ALA A 42 -13.67 2.70 -4.95
CA ALA A 42 -12.78 1.57 -5.21
C ALA A 42 -11.72 1.42 -4.09
N VAL A 43 -11.11 2.53 -3.67
CA VAL A 43 -10.12 2.53 -2.59
C VAL A 43 -10.77 2.16 -1.25
N ARG A 44 -11.99 2.65 -0.97
CA ARG A 44 -12.76 2.27 0.22
C ARG A 44 -13.00 0.76 0.26
N ARG A 45 -13.45 0.17 -0.85
CA ARG A 45 -13.64 -1.29 -0.96
C ARG A 45 -12.34 -2.06 -0.75
N GLY A 46 -11.23 -1.54 -1.25
CA GLY A 46 -9.90 -2.09 -0.98
C GLY A 46 -9.56 -2.06 0.50
N ALA A 47 -9.77 -0.92 1.17
CA ALA A 47 -9.53 -0.76 2.61
C ALA A 47 -10.39 -1.71 3.46
N ASP A 48 -11.68 -1.83 3.14
CA ASP A 48 -12.60 -2.74 3.83
C ASP A 48 -12.18 -4.21 3.63
N SER A 49 -11.78 -4.58 2.41
CA SER A 49 -11.28 -5.93 2.11
C SER A 49 -10.01 -6.25 2.89
N ALA A 50 -9.05 -5.33 2.92
CA ALA A 50 -7.82 -5.48 3.69
C ALA A 50 -8.09 -5.67 5.20
N ARG A 51 -9.00 -4.87 5.76
CA ARG A 51 -9.35 -4.94 7.18
C ARG A 51 -10.08 -6.24 7.54
N SER A 52 -11.02 -6.68 6.70
CA SER A 52 -11.80 -7.91 6.92
C SER A 52 -11.00 -9.20 6.74
N ALA A 53 -9.83 -9.14 6.11
CA ALA A 53 -8.94 -10.30 5.96
C ALA A 53 -8.24 -10.72 7.26
N LEU A 54 -8.26 -9.87 8.30
CA LEU A 54 -7.62 -10.12 9.57
C LEU A 54 -8.65 -10.39 10.67
N ALA A 55 -8.41 -11.45 11.45
CA ALA A 55 -9.25 -11.75 12.62
C ALA A 55 -9.11 -10.66 13.70
N ASN A 56 -7.91 -10.10 13.86
CA ASN A 56 -7.60 -9.07 14.85
C ASN A 56 -6.84 -7.92 14.16
N PRO A 57 -7.53 -6.92 13.58
CA PRO A 57 -6.89 -5.74 13.01
C PRO A 57 -6.16 -4.94 14.09
N VAL A 58 -4.90 -4.56 13.84
CA VAL A 58 -4.07 -3.80 14.79
C VAL A 58 -3.84 -2.40 14.23
N GLU A 59 -4.10 -1.38 15.06
CA GLU A 59 -3.80 0.01 14.73
C GLU A 59 -2.30 0.31 14.85
N GLY A 60 -1.83 1.34 14.14
CA GLY A 60 -0.39 1.64 14.03
C GLY A 60 0.34 0.78 13.01
N THR A 61 -0.40 0.14 12.11
CA THR A 61 0.13 -0.71 11.03
C THR A 61 -0.30 -0.18 9.66
N ILE A 62 0.07 -0.90 8.61
CA ILE A 62 -0.40 -0.64 7.23
C ILE A 62 -1.91 -0.41 7.15
N LEU A 63 -2.73 -1.05 7.99
CA LEU A 63 -4.19 -0.86 8.01
C LEU A 63 -4.60 0.57 8.36
N SER A 64 -3.95 1.18 9.35
CA SER A 64 -4.21 2.57 9.75
C SER A 64 -3.89 3.54 8.60
N VAL A 65 -2.81 3.29 7.87
CA VAL A 65 -2.38 4.13 6.73
C VAL A 65 -3.31 3.96 5.53
N ILE A 66 -3.72 2.72 5.21
CA ILE A 66 -4.74 2.45 4.18
C ILE A 66 -6.06 3.15 4.51
N SER A 67 -6.52 3.09 5.77
CA SER A 67 -7.76 3.74 6.21
C SER A 67 -7.66 5.26 6.08
N ALA A 68 -6.55 5.87 6.54
CA ALA A 68 -6.33 7.31 6.43
C ALA A 68 -6.30 7.81 4.99
N PHE A 69 -5.72 7.03 4.07
CA PHE A 69 -5.73 7.31 2.64
C PHE A 69 -7.15 7.26 2.05
N ALA A 70 -7.91 6.21 2.38
CA ALA A 70 -9.29 6.04 1.92
C ALA A 70 -10.21 7.14 2.44
N ASP A 71 -10.10 7.51 3.72
CA ASP A 71 -10.88 8.60 4.32
C ASP A 71 -10.64 9.94 3.62
N ALA A 72 -9.38 10.25 3.32
CA ALA A 72 -9.03 11.49 2.64
C ALA A 72 -9.52 11.53 1.18
N LEU A 73 -9.54 10.41 0.48
CA LEU A 73 -10.14 10.33 -0.85
C LEU A 73 -11.66 10.51 -0.81
N ASP A 74 -12.34 9.91 0.16
CA ASP A 74 -13.77 10.09 0.37
C ASP A 74 -14.10 11.57 0.66
N GLU A 75 -13.32 12.22 1.50
CA GLU A 75 -13.46 13.67 1.80
C GLU A 75 -13.27 14.49 0.52
N ALA A 76 -12.25 14.21 -0.28
CA ALA A 76 -11.97 14.92 -1.52
C ALA A 76 -13.08 14.72 -2.57
N ALA A 77 -13.63 13.50 -2.68
CA ALA A 77 -14.70 13.19 -3.62
C ALA A 77 -16.03 13.89 -3.31
N ARG A 78 -16.24 14.33 -2.05
CA ARG A 78 -17.44 15.08 -1.63
C ARG A 78 -17.34 16.58 -1.87
N GLN A 79 -16.15 17.10 -2.17
CA GLN A 79 -15.94 18.54 -2.38
C GLN A 79 -16.46 19.00 -3.76
N PRO A 80 -16.97 20.24 -3.88
CA PRO A 80 -17.29 20.84 -5.18
C PRO A 80 -16.02 20.96 -6.05
N GLY A 81 -16.15 20.77 -7.37
CA GLY A 81 -15.01 20.88 -8.29
C GLY A 81 -14.08 19.68 -8.23
N LYS A 82 -14.62 18.49 -8.11
CA LYS A 82 -13.93 17.19 -8.00
C LYS A 82 -12.73 17.08 -8.93
N ASP A 83 -11.54 17.23 -8.36
CA ASP A 83 -10.26 17.01 -9.03
C ASP A 83 -9.66 15.69 -8.51
N PRO A 84 -9.66 14.61 -9.31
CA PRO A 84 -9.13 13.32 -8.89
C PRO A 84 -7.64 13.38 -8.53
N GLN A 85 -6.85 14.15 -9.28
CA GLN A 85 -5.40 14.26 -9.05
C GLN A 85 -5.09 15.01 -7.77
N GLY A 86 -5.70 16.18 -7.56
CA GLY A 86 -5.55 16.93 -6.31
C GLY A 86 -6.14 16.21 -5.11
N GLY A 87 -7.20 15.42 -5.30
CA GLY A 87 -7.74 14.50 -4.29
C GLY A 87 -6.74 13.44 -3.88
N PHE A 88 -6.09 12.80 -4.85
CA PHE A 88 -5.06 11.80 -4.62
C PHE A 88 -3.84 12.39 -3.88
N THR A 89 -3.37 13.56 -4.29
CA THR A 89 -2.24 14.25 -3.64
C THR A 89 -2.53 14.56 -2.18
N ARG A 90 -3.74 15.04 -1.85
CA ARG A 90 -4.15 15.29 -0.46
C ARG A 90 -4.23 13.98 0.34
N ALA A 91 -4.77 12.92 -0.25
CA ALA A 91 -4.85 11.61 0.39
C ALA A 91 -3.46 11.02 0.65
N LEU A 92 -2.51 11.18 -0.27
CA LEU A 92 -1.12 10.78 -0.08
C LEU A 92 -0.47 11.52 1.10
N LEU A 93 -0.71 12.82 1.25
CA LEU A 93 -0.24 13.59 2.41
C LEU A 93 -0.81 13.06 3.73
N ARG A 94 -2.09 12.67 3.76
CA ARG A 94 -2.71 12.05 4.93
C ARG A 94 -2.11 10.68 5.23
N ALA A 95 -1.83 9.87 4.21
CA ALA A 95 -1.17 8.58 4.37
C ALA A 95 0.25 8.73 4.96
N ARG A 96 1.04 9.70 4.49
CA ARG A 96 2.36 10.03 5.07
C ARG A 96 2.26 10.45 6.55
N GLY A 97 1.26 11.25 6.89
CA GLY A 97 1.00 11.63 8.29
C GLY A 97 0.67 10.41 9.16
N ALA A 98 -0.23 9.54 8.68
CA ALA A 98 -0.58 8.31 9.37
C ALA A 98 0.61 7.35 9.51
N LEU A 99 1.50 7.25 8.51
CA LEU A 99 2.74 6.50 8.58
C LEU A 99 3.65 7.02 9.70
N ALA A 100 3.87 8.34 9.77
CA ALA A 100 4.68 8.98 10.80
C ALA A 100 4.08 8.78 12.22
N ASP A 101 2.79 8.53 12.32
CA ASP A 101 2.08 8.31 13.59
C ASP A 101 2.03 6.82 14.01
N THR A 102 2.48 5.87 13.17
CA THR A 102 2.49 4.44 13.52
C THR A 102 3.26 4.14 14.82
N PRO A 103 4.44 4.77 15.11
CA PRO A 103 5.13 4.53 16.38
C PRO A 103 4.37 5.04 17.61
N LYS A 104 3.48 6.02 17.45
CA LYS A 104 2.65 6.53 18.54
C LYS A 104 1.53 5.56 18.93
N GLN A 105 1.13 4.69 18.00
CA GLN A 105 0.04 3.73 18.17
C GLN A 105 0.53 2.34 18.56
N MET A 106 1.80 2.02 18.30
CA MET A 106 2.39 0.70 18.56
C MET A 106 3.66 0.83 19.40
N ALA A 107 3.60 0.40 20.65
CA ALA A 107 4.71 0.53 21.62
C ALA A 107 6.02 -0.14 21.15
N LEU A 108 5.92 -1.22 20.36
CA LEU A 108 7.09 -1.89 19.79
C LEU A 108 7.84 -0.99 18.81
N LEU A 109 7.12 -0.34 17.89
CA LEU A 109 7.68 0.60 16.91
C LEU A 109 8.26 1.83 17.61
N GLN A 110 7.57 2.33 18.64
CA GLN A 110 8.05 3.45 19.46
C GLN A 110 9.38 3.14 20.12
N LYS A 111 9.53 1.96 20.72
CA LYS A 111 10.79 1.52 21.35
C LYS A 111 11.92 1.35 20.34
N ALA A 112 11.61 0.87 19.13
CA ALA A 112 12.57 0.69 18.06
C ALA A 112 12.92 1.99 17.34
N GLY A 113 12.13 3.07 17.50
CA GLY A 113 12.33 4.34 16.82
C GLY A 113 12.08 4.27 15.31
N VAL A 114 11.20 3.35 14.86
CA VAL A 114 10.92 3.10 13.44
C VAL A 114 9.41 3.18 13.17
N VAL A 115 9.05 3.42 11.91
CA VAL A 115 7.68 3.31 11.41
C VAL A 115 7.35 1.87 11.03
N ASP A 116 6.07 1.56 10.81
CA ASP A 116 5.66 0.25 10.29
C ASP A 116 6.17 0.03 8.86
N ALA A 117 6.91 -1.06 8.63
CA ALA A 117 7.55 -1.34 7.35
C ALA A 117 6.52 -1.63 6.24
N GLY A 118 5.42 -2.29 6.56
CA GLY A 118 4.34 -2.54 5.61
C GLY A 118 3.63 -1.24 5.20
N ALA A 119 3.40 -0.35 6.16
CA ALA A 119 2.85 0.98 5.90
C ALA A 119 3.79 1.84 5.06
N GLN A 120 5.12 1.77 5.30
CA GLN A 120 6.11 2.44 4.47
C GLN A 120 6.01 1.97 3.01
N GLY A 121 6.01 0.65 2.79
CA GLY A 121 5.88 0.08 1.44
C GLY A 121 4.58 0.49 0.74
N PHE A 122 3.48 0.63 1.48
CA PHE A 122 2.22 1.14 0.92
C PHE A 122 2.34 2.61 0.49
N VAL A 123 2.97 3.47 1.31
CA VAL A 123 3.20 4.88 0.96
C VAL A 123 4.13 4.99 -0.24
N ASP A 124 5.22 4.22 -0.29
CA ASP A 124 6.15 4.21 -1.44
C ASP A 124 5.45 3.80 -2.74
N TRP A 125 4.53 2.84 -2.66
CA TRP A 125 3.69 2.44 -3.79
C TRP A 125 2.76 3.57 -4.26
N LEU A 126 2.10 4.29 -3.34
CA LEU A 126 1.27 5.46 -3.66
C LEU A 126 2.10 6.60 -4.29
N GLU A 127 3.31 6.84 -3.79
CA GLU A 127 4.25 7.81 -4.34
C GLU A 127 4.64 7.48 -5.78
N GLY A 128 4.90 6.20 -6.06
CA GLY A 128 5.16 5.73 -7.41
C GLY A 128 3.97 5.97 -8.36
N ILE A 129 2.73 5.82 -7.88
CA ILE A 129 1.53 6.16 -8.66
C ILE A 129 1.46 7.67 -8.91
N ALA A 130 1.67 8.51 -7.89
CA ALA A 130 1.67 9.97 -8.03
C ALA A 130 2.68 10.44 -9.08
N GLU A 131 3.92 9.97 -8.99
CA GLU A 131 4.99 10.28 -9.96
C GLU A 131 4.61 9.85 -11.38
N TYR A 132 4.00 8.67 -11.54
CA TYR A 132 3.56 8.19 -12.85
C TYR A 132 2.44 9.05 -13.42
N VAL A 133 1.47 9.46 -12.60
CA VAL A 133 0.35 10.32 -13.04
C VAL A 133 0.83 11.70 -13.43
N GLU A 134 1.81 12.28 -12.71
CA GLU A 134 2.37 13.61 -13.01
C GLU A 134 3.33 13.59 -14.20
N GLY A 135 4.22 12.61 -14.27
CA GLY A 135 5.32 12.56 -15.25
C GLY A 135 5.07 11.63 -16.46
N GLY A 136 4.01 10.83 -16.41
CA GLY A 136 3.67 9.85 -17.44
C GLY A 136 4.70 8.71 -17.56
N PRO A 137 4.63 7.90 -18.62
CA PRO A 137 5.48 6.71 -18.82
C PRO A 137 6.99 7.00 -18.87
N ARG A 138 7.39 8.26 -19.03
CA ARG A 138 8.81 8.68 -19.06
C ARG A 138 9.49 8.47 -17.70
N VAL A 139 8.77 8.60 -16.60
CA VAL A 139 9.31 8.42 -15.23
C VAL A 139 9.82 6.98 -15.05
N LEU A 140 9.09 5.99 -15.53
CA LEU A 140 9.50 4.58 -15.44
C LEU A 140 10.80 4.29 -16.21
N ARG A 141 11.05 5.02 -17.32
CA ARG A 141 12.28 4.87 -18.10
C ARG A 141 13.48 5.54 -17.45
N MET A 142 13.27 6.60 -16.67
CA MET A 142 14.35 7.35 -15.99
C MET A 142 14.84 6.65 -14.69
N ARG A 143 14.00 5.86 -14.03
CA ARG A 143 14.39 5.05 -12.86
C ARG A 143 15.25 3.82 -13.20
N GLY A 144 15.59 3.63 -14.47
CA GLY A 144 16.27 2.42 -14.96
C GLY A 144 15.28 1.25 -15.05
N ALA A 145 15.38 0.45 -16.09
CA ALA A 145 14.63 -0.79 -16.18
C ALA A 145 14.84 -1.55 -14.87
N ILE A 146 13.75 -1.89 -14.19
CA ILE A 146 13.79 -2.91 -13.14
C ILE A 146 14.54 -4.07 -13.78
N PRO A 147 15.69 -4.53 -13.25
CA PRO A 147 16.35 -5.71 -13.80
C PRO A 147 15.27 -6.79 -13.89
N ALA A 148 15.10 -7.40 -15.05
CA ALA A 148 14.15 -8.49 -15.22
C ALA A 148 14.36 -9.44 -14.04
N ALA A 149 13.31 -9.68 -13.25
CA ALA A 149 13.39 -10.51 -12.08
C ALA A 149 13.97 -11.85 -12.53
N ASN A 150 15.23 -12.05 -12.16
CA ASN A 150 15.95 -13.29 -12.08
C ASN A 150 15.59 -14.39 -13.10
N ASP A 151 16.44 -14.57 -14.09
CA ASP A 151 16.74 -15.88 -14.63
C ASP A 151 16.99 -16.86 -13.44
N PRO A 152 16.24 -17.98 -13.29
CA PRO A 152 16.38 -18.88 -12.15
C PRO A 152 17.71 -19.67 -12.14
N GLY A 153 18.71 -19.26 -12.91
CA GLY A 153 19.96 -19.99 -13.14
C GLY A 153 21.14 -19.64 -12.22
N GLU A 154 21.13 -18.53 -11.48
CA GLU A 154 22.26 -18.17 -10.60
C GLU A 154 21.81 -17.70 -9.23
N MET A 155 21.57 -18.66 -8.34
CA MET A 155 21.55 -18.40 -6.91
C MET A 155 22.99 -18.41 -6.39
N PRO A 156 23.52 -17.31 -5.83
CA PRO A 156 24.78 -17.38 -5.10
C PRO A 156 24.57 -18.26 -3.87
N ALA A 157 25.56 -19.13 -3.61
CA ALA A 157 25.57 -20.03 -2.47
C ALA A 157 25.25 -19.28 -1.18
N HIS A 158 24.20 -19.72 -0.50
CA HIS A 158 23.77 -19.15 0.76
C HIS A 158 24.87 -19.28 1.80
N VAL A 159 25.37 -18.14 2.28
CA VAL A 159 26.03 -18.09 3.58
C VAL A 159 24.93 -18.29 4.62
N HIS A 160 24.92 -19.45 5.25
CA HIS A 160 24.13 -19.71 6.45
C HIS A 160 24.72 -18.87 7.58
N GLU A 161 24.21 -17.66 7.80
CA GLU A 161 24.32 -17.04 9.11
C GLU A 161 23.27 -17.70 10.00
N ASP A 162 23.72 -18.23 11.14
CA ASP A 162 22.88 -18.78 12.20
C ASP A 162 21.93 -17.69 12.71
N VAL A 163 20.70 -17.70 12.23
CA VAL A 163 19.63 -16.83 12.74
C VAL A 163 19.07 -17.50 13.99
N ASP A 164 19.27 -16.86 15.14
CA ASP A 164 18.69 -17.26 16.42
C ASP A 164 17.18 -17.53 16.28
N PRO A 165 16.71 -18.76 16.61
CA PRO A 165 15.29 -19.11 16.48
C PRO A 165 14.33 -18.28 17.33
N ALA A 166 14.83 -17.46 18.29
CA ALA A 166 14.03 -16.59 19.13
C ALA A 166 13.58 -15.28 18.44
N HIS A 167 14.13 -14.94 17.26
CA HIS A 167 13.80 -13.72 16.49
C HIS A 167 12.92 -14.04 15.27
N ARG A 168 11.96 -14.92 15.39
CA ARG A 168 10.97 -15.14 14.34
C ARG A 168 9.86 -14.11 14.44
N TYR A 169 9.92 -13.14 13.55
CA TYR A 169 8.82 -12.34 13.01
C TYR A 169 8.07 -11.41 13.97
N CYS A 170 8.37 -10.11 13.86
CA CYS A 170 7.33 -9.08 13.93
C CYS A 170 6.74 -8.86 12.53
#